data_c4092929ee250ef8dbc3c5bc00a8c8ba
#
_entry.id   c4092929ee250ef8dbc3c5bc00a8c8ba
#
_cell.length_a   1.000
_cell.length_b   1.000
_cell.length_c   1.000
_cell.angle_alpha   90.00
_cell.angle_beta   90.00
_cell.angle_gamma   90.00
#
_symmetry.space_group_name_H-M   'P 1'
#
loop_
_entity.id
_entity.type
_entity.pdbx_description
1 polymer ?
#
loop_
_entity_poly.entity_id
_entity_poly.type
_entity_poly.pdbx_seq_one_letter_code
_entity_poly.pdbx_strand_id
1 'polypeptide(L)'
;DFKFVSKLPALPKSDVNISSWIEDEIQFSLKRLGIQSLYGFLIHRSEDLLGNSGKKIVNALNKLKSKGIVKKIGVSIYEPSELEKLTGLIELDIVQAPLNIIDQRLLSSGWLSKLYKNNIEVHTRSVFLQGLLLMSWQKRSFRFSRWNNLWKIWHEWLNDNQITALEATIRYAVSISEISKVLV
;
A
#
# COMPACT_ATOMS: atom_id res chain seq x y z
N ASP A 1 3.99 19.71 9.17
CA ASP A 1 4.52 18.51 9.85
C ASP A 1 4.49 17.31 8.92
N PHE A 2 5.62 16.59 8.83
CA PHE A 2 5.70 15.37 8.04
C PHE A 2 4.98 14.22 8.75
N LYS A 3 4.27 13.39 7.96
CA LYS A 3 3.59 12.18 8.44
C LYS A 3 4.41 10.96 8.02
N PHE A 4 5.09 10.34 8.95
CA PHE A 4 5.89 9.14 8.68
C PHE A 4 5.04 7.89 8.80
N VAL A 5 5.10 7.05 7.77
CA VAL A 5 4.47 5.72 7.74
C VAL A 5 5.57 4.69 7.52
N SER A 6 5.68 3.72 8.41
CA SER A 6 6.62 2.61 8.31
C SER A 6 5.87 1.28 8.16
N LYS A 7 6.61 0.20 7.92
CA LYS A 7 6.03 -1.14 7.74
C LYS A 7 6.73 -2.14 8.65
N LEU A 8 5.94 -3.06 9.20
CA LEU A 8 6.46 -4.22 9.90
C LEU A 8 7.11 -5.16 8.87
N PRO A 9 8.36 -5.56 9.05
CA PRO A 9 8.99 -6.56 8.18
C PRO A 9 8.24 -7.91 8.23
N ALA A 10 8.60 -8.83 7.34
CA ALA A 10 8.11 -10.20 7.40
C ALA A 10 8.48 -10.84 8.76
N LEU A 11 7.57 -11.65 9.29
CA LEU A 11 7.82 -12.35 10.56
C LEU A 11 9.11 -13.16 10.50
N PRO A 12 9.90 -13.16 11.59
CA PRO A 12 11.10 -13.98 11.67
C PRO A 12 10.72 -15.47 11.65
N LYS A 13 11.59 -16.27 11.05
CA LYS A 13 11.40 -17.74 10.98
C LYS A 13 11.74 -18.46 12.30
N SER A 14 12.42 -17.76 13.22
CA SER A 14 12.82 -18.29 14.53
C SER A 14 11.68 -18.15 15.55
N ASP A 15 11.72 -18.96 16.59
CA ASP A 15 10.77 -18.87 17.69
C ASP A 15 11.11 -17.67 18.57
N VAL A 16 10.49 -16.53 18.25
CA VAL A 16 10.68 -15.26 18.96
C VAL A 16 9.38 -14.80 19.62
N ASN A 17 9.50 -14.03 20.68
CA ASN A 17 8.35 -13.35 21.26
C ASN A 17 7.88 -12.26 20.28
N ILE A 18 6.78 -12.51 19.58
CA ILE A 18 6.23 -11.62 18.54
C ILE A 18 5.97 -10.21 19.07
N SER A 19 5.45 -10.07 20.29
CA SER A 19 5.15 -8.74 20.85
C SER A 19 6.43 -7.94 21.10
N SER A 20 7.46 -8.56 21.68
CA SER A 20 8.75 -7.91 21.90
C SER A 20 9.41 -7.53 20.57
N TRP A 21 9.41 -8.46 19.61
CA TRP A 21 9.98 -8.20 18.30
C TRP A 21 9.31 -7.02 17.58
N ILE A 22 7.97 -6.91 17.63
CA ILE A 22 7.26 -5.75 17.05
C ILE A 22 7.64 -4.45 17.77
N GLU A 23 7.76 -4.47 19.11
CA GLU A 23 8.20 -3.30 19.87
C GLU A 23 9.62 -2.87 19.46
N ASP A 24 10.54 -3.82 19.25
CA ASP A 24 11.91 -3.55 18.79
C ASP A 24 11.94 -2.96 17.36
N GLU A 25 11.20 -3.54 16.42
CA GLU A 25 11.13 -3.04 15.03
C GLU A 25 10.61 -1.61 14.96
N ILE A 26 9.63 -1.28 15.78
CA ILE A 26 9.14 0.10 15.88
C ILE A 26 10.21 1.02 16.48
N GLN A 27 10.88 0.62 17.55
CA GLN A 27 11.93 1.44 18.16
C GLN A 27 13.09 1.68 17.18
N PHE A 28 13.48 0.67 16.38
CA PHE A 28 14.45 0.84 15.30
C PHE A 28 13.99 1.87 14.27
N SER A 29 12.73 1.81 13.85
CA SER A 29 12.16 2.77 12.89
C SER A 29 12.18 4.20 13.46
N LEU A 30 11.73 4.39 14.71
CA LEU A 30 11.70 5.69 15.37
C LEU A 30 13.10 6.28 15.53
N LYS A 31 14.06 5.45 15.98
CA LYS A 31 15.47 5.87 16.14
C LYS A 31 16.09 6.29 14.80
N ARG A 32 15.89 5.51 13.74
CA ARG A 32 16.43 5.82 12.40
C ARG A 32 15.85 7.10 11.82
N LEU A 33 14.58 7.39 12.09
CA LEU A 33 13.87 8.58 11.61
C LEU A 33 14.08 9.81 12.53
N GLY A 34 14.61 9.63 13.73
CA GLY A 34 14.78 10.72 14.70
C GLY A 34 13.46 11.28 15.23
N ILE A 35 12.43 10.44 15.35
CA ILE A 35 11.08 10.83 15.76
C ILE A 35 10.59 10.01 16.96
N GLN A 36 9.56 10.50 17.64
CA GLN A 36 9.00 9.83 18.83
C GLN A 36 7.74 9.00 18.54
N SER A 37 7.08 9.24 17.41
CA SER A 37 5.87 8.51 17.03
C SER A 37 5.72 8.42 15.51
N LEU A 38 5.07 7.35 15.04
CA LEU A 38 4.69 7.16 13.64
C LEU A 38 3.24 7.62 13.41
N TYR A 39 3.00 8.24 12.26
CA TYR A 39 1.64 8.47 11.79
C TYR A 39 0.93 7.16 11.48
N GLY A 40 1.60 6.25 10.80
CA GLY A 40 1.07 4.94 10.45
C GLY A 40 2.12 3.84 10.57
N PHE A 41 1.69 2.66 10.97
CA PHE A 41 2.49 1.46 10.94
C PHE A 41 1.71 0.34 10.27
N LEU A 42 2.23 -0.16 9.14
CA LEU A 42 1.52 -1.10 8.30
C LEU A 42 2.10 -2.50 8.46
N ILE A 43 1.24 -3.49 8.52
CA ILE A 43 1.64 -4.88 8.35
C ILE A 43 1.97 -5.07 6.87
N HIS A 44 3.23 -5.47 6.58
CA HIS A 44 3.71 -5.54 5.20
C HIS A 44 3.15 -6.74 4.44
N ARG A 45 2.88 -7.83 5.14
CA ARG A 45 2.35 -9.08 4.60
C ARG A 45 1.05 -9.43 5.31
N SER A 46 -0.06 -9.33 4.58
CA SER A 46 -1.39 -9.60 5.13
C SER A 46 -1.54 -11.03 5.65
N GLU A 47 -0.81 -11.98 5.07
CA GLU A 47 -0.81 -13.38 5.47
C GLU A 47 -0.32 -13.59 6.91
N ASP A 48 0.53 -12.71 7.42
CA ASP A 48 1.04 -12.79 8.80
C ASP A 48 -0.09 -12.67 9.84
N LEU A 49 -1.22 -12.05 9.46
CA LEU A 49 -2.42 -11.94 10.29
C LEU A 49 -3.28 -13.21 10.29
N LEU A 50 -3.18 -14.04 9.26
CA LEU A 50 -4.00 -15.24 9.09
C LEU A 50 -3.42 -16.46 9.83
N GLY A 51 -2.15 -16.38 10.22
CA GLY A 51 -1.45 -17.45 10.92
C GLY A 51 -1.63 -17.41 12.44
N ASN A 52 -0.98 -18.36 13.13
CA ASN A 52 -1.01 -18.51 14.59
C ASN A 52 -0.55 -17.25 15.35
N SER A 53 0.25 -16.40 14.72
CA SER A 53 0.76 -15.16 15.29
C SER A 53 -0.20 -13.97 15.14
N GLY A 54 -1.26 -14.08 14.32
CA GLY A 54 -2.13 -12.96 13.97
C GLY A 54 -2.71 -12.22 15.18
N LYS A 55 -3.28 -12.93 16.15
CA LYS A 55 -3.80 -12.32 17.38
C LYS A 55 -2.71 -11.60 18.20
N LYS A 56 -1.49 -12.15 18.24
CA LYS A 56 -0.36 -11.54 18.96
C LYS A 56 0.06 -10.24 18.28
N ILE A 57 0.09 -10.22 16.93
CA ILE A 57 0.39 -9.03 16.13
C ILE A 57 -0.65 -7.94 16.40
N VAL A 58 -1.94 -8.25 16.28
CA VAL A 58 -3.04 -7.31 16.51
C VAL A 58 -2.95 -6.70 17.91
N ASN A 59 -2.76 -7.53 18.95
CA ASN A 59 -2.65 -7.08 20.33
C ASN A 59 -1.44 -6.16 20.55
N ALA A 60 -0.27 -6.50 19.98
CA ALA A 60 0.92 -5.68 20.07
C ALA A 60 0.74 -4.31 19.39
N LEU A 61 0.15 -4.28 18.19
CA LEU A 61 -0.12 -3.05 17.47
C LEU A 61 -1.13 -2.16 18.19
N ASN A 62 -2.21 -2.73 18.73
CA ASN A 62 -3.20 -1.99 19.51
C ASN A 62 -2.59 -1.39 20.80
N LYS A 63 -1.69 -2.12 21.46
CA LYS A 63 -0.92 -1.61 22.62
C LYS A 63 -0.04 -0.43 22.22
N LEU A 64 0.63 -0.49 21.07
CA LEU A 64 1.45 0.62 20.57
C LEU A 64 0.59 1.84 20.19
N LYS A 65 -0.60 1.62 19.62
CA LYS A 65 -1.57 2.67 19.31
C LYS A 65 -2.09 3.32 20.58
N SER A 66 -2.46 2.54 21.60
CA SER A 66 -2.92 3.08 22.89
C SER A 66 -1.87 3.89 23.65
N LYS A 67 -0.57 3.56 23.47
CA LYS A 67 0.56 4.33 24.01
C LYS A 67 0.89 5.59 23.20
N GLY A 68 0.22 5.84 22.07
CA GLY A 68 0.49 6.97 21.17
C GLY A 68 1.78 6.87 20.37
N ILE A 69 2.46 5.71 20.41
CA ILE A 69 3.67 5.43 19.62
C ILE A 69 3.33 5.33 18.13
N VAL A 70 2.16 4.80 17.82
CA VAL A 70 1.58 4.73 16.47
C VAL A 70 0.20 5.36 16.51
N LYS A 71 -0.09 6.29 15.58
CA LYS A 71 -1.42 6.91 15.50
C LYS A 71 -2.42 6.05 14.74
N LYS A 72 -1.97 5.37 13.69
CA LYS A 72 -2.80 4.57 12.77
C LYS A 72 -2.17 3.22 12.49
N ILE A 73 -2.99 2.17 12.50
CA ILE A 73 -2.60 0.81 12.14
C ILE A 73 -3.15 0.50 10.75
N GLY A 74 -2.37 -0.19 9.94
CA GLY A 74 -2.80 -0.55 8.60
C GLY A 74 -2.17 -1.82 8.05
N VAL A 75 -2.50 -2.11 6.80
CA VAL A 75 -1.97 -3.24 6.06
C VAL A 75 -1.57 -2.83 4.64
N SER A 76 -0.53 -3.45 4.13
CA SER A 76 -0.19 -3.37 2.70
C SER A 76 -0.66 -4.64 2.01
N ILE A 77 -1.49 -4.49 0.97
CA ILE A 77 -2.06 -5.59 0.21
C ILE A 77 -1.60 -5.56 -1.25
N TYR A 78 -1.69 -6.70 -1.93
CA TYR A 78 -1.51 -6.82 -3.39
C TYR A 78 -2.84 -7.05 -4.10
N GLU A 79 -3.75 -7.78 -3.47
CA GLU A 79 -5.05 -8.15 -4.03
C GLU A 79 -6.18 -7.69 -3.12
N PRO A 80 -7.29 -7.14 -3.67
CA PRO A 80 -8.43 -6.75 -2.87
C PRO A 80 -9.06 -7.88 -2.06
N SER A 81 -8.97 -9.12 -2.54
CA SER A 81 -9.44 -10.33 -1.84
C SER A 81 -8.74 -10.60 -0.51
N GLU A 82 -7.56 -10.02 -0.28
CA GLU A 82 -6.88 -10.08 1.01
C GLU A 82 -7.70 -9.37 2.10
N LEU A 83 -8.38 -8.28 1.76
CA LEU A 83 -9.22 -7.53 2.70
C LEU A 83 -10.42 -8.35 3.21
N GLU A 84 -10.95 -9.22 2.38
CA GLU A 84 -12.04 -10.13 2.78
C GLU A 84 -11.59 -11.05 3.91
N LYS A 85 -10.37 -11.58 3.80
CA LYS A 85 -9.78 -12.49 4.80
C LYS A 85 -9.44 -11.78 6.11
N LEU A 86 -9.18 -10.47 6.06
CA LEU A 86 -8.85 -9.66 7.22
C LEU A 86 -10.09 -9.11 7.95
N THR A 87 -11.26 -9.19 7.33
CA THR A 87 -12.50 -8.68 7.93
C THR A 87 -12.78 -9.37 9.27
N GLY A 88 -12.96 -8.56 10.33
CA GLY A 88 -13.19 -9.05 11.69
C GLY A 88 -11.94 -9.53 12.44
N LEU A 89 -10.77 -9.56 11.81
CA LEU A 89 -9.51 -9.92 12.49
C LEU A 89 -8.79 -8.70 13.07
N ILE A 90 -8.86 -7.58 12.39
CA ILE A 90 -8.19 -6.33 12.78
C ILE A 90 -9.01 -5.12 12.33
N GLU A 91 -9.03 -4.09 13.17
CA GLU A 91 -9.52 -2.77 12.78
C GLU A 91 -8.41 -1.99 12.09
N LEU A 92 -8.64 -1.61 10.84
CA LEU A 92 -7.67 -0.91 10.02
C LEU A 92 -7.99 0.59 9.96
N ASP A 93 -6.97 1.42 10.12
CA ASP A 93 -7.06 2.86 9.86
C ASP A 93 -6.51 3.22 8.48
N ILE A 94 -5.60 2.39 7.93
CA ILE A 94 -4.94 2.60 6.64
C ILE A 94 -4.89 1.30 5.85
N VAL A 95 -5.18 1.37 4.57
CA VAL A 95 -4.88 0.31 3.60
C VAL A 95 -3.97 0.87 2.54
N GLN A 96 -2.80 0.24 2.33
CA GLN A 96 -1.92 0.56 1.23
C GLN A 96 -2.05 -0.51 0.14
N ALA A 97 -2.45 -0.10 -1.07
CA ALA A 97 -2.75 -1.01 -2.18
C ALA A 97 -2.20 -0.50 -3.51
N PRO A 98 -1.89 -1.39 -4.47
CA PRO A 98 -1.58 -0.96 -5.82
C PRO A 98 -2.83 -0.39 -6.48
N LEU A 99 -2.66 0.74 -7.18
CA LEU A 99 -3.67 1.31 -8.07
C LEU A 99 -2.97 2.20 -9.08
N ASN A 100 -3.25 1.99 -10.35
CA ASN A 100 -2.81 2.82 -11.45
C ASN A 100 -3.78 2.70 -12.63
N ILE A 101 -3.50 3.40 -13.72
CA ILE A 101 -4.39 3.47 -14.88
C ILE A 101 -4.66 2.10 -15.54
N ILE A 102 -3.77 1.11 -15.34
CA ILE A 102 -3.94 -0.27 -15.84
C ILE A 102 -4.45 -1.21 -14.74
N ASP A 103 -3.87 -1.12 -13.53
CA ASP A 103 -4.30 -1.93 -12.40
C ASP A 103 -5.38 -1.20 -11.60
N GLN A 104 -6.61 -1.51 -11.93
CA GLN A 104 -7.82 -0.92 -11.32
C GLN A 104 -8.58 -1.91 -10.43
N ARG A 105 -7.94 -3.03 -10.01
CA ARG A 105 -8.59 -4.09 -9.24
C ARG A 105 -9.22 -3.58 -7.94
N LEU A 106 -8.54 -2.66 -7.23
CA LEU A 106 -9.06 -2.07 -6.00
C LEU A 106 -10.36 -1.28 -6.26
N LEU A 107 -10.44 -0.57 -7.39
CA LEU A 107 -11.61 0.19 -7.80
C LEU A 107 -12.73 -0.76 -8.24
N SER A 108 -12.44 -1.67 -9.19
CA SER A 108 -13.44 -2.56 -9.81
C SER A 108 -14.03 -3.59 -8.83
N SER A 109 -13.30 -3.96 -7.79
CA SER A 109 -13.82 -4.84 -6.72
C SER A 109 -14.82 -4.18 -5.77
N GLY A 110 -14.95 -2.85 -5.81
CA GLY A 110 -15.77 -2.07 -4.88
C GLY A 110 -15.11 -1.86 -3.51
N TRP A 111 -13.94 -2.44 -3.25
CA TRP A 111 -13.26 -2.27 -1.96
C TRP A 111 -12.83 -0.83 -1.70
N LEU A 112 -12.43 -0.07 -2.72
CA LEU A 112 -12.07 1.33 -2.54
C LEU A 112 -13.21 2.13 -1.91
N SER A 113 -14.41 2.05 -2.47
CA SER A 113 -15.61 2.72 -1.91
C SER A 113 -15.98 2.19 -0.53
N LYS A 114 -15.82 0.88 -0.27
CA LYS A 114 -16.07 0.28 1.04
C LYS A 114 -15.14 0.83 2.11
N LEU A 115 -13.85 0.93 1.80
CA LEU A 115 -12.83 1.51 2.70
C LEU A 115 -13.14 2.99 2.99
N TYR A 116 -13.43 3.77 1.95
CA TYR A 116 -13.76 5.18 2.07
C TYR A 116 -14.98 5.42 2.96
N LYS A 117 -16.06 4.67 2.76
CA LYS A 117 -17.29 4.77 3.58
C LYS A 117 -17.05 4.42 5.06
N ASN A 118 -16.05 3.61 5.36
CA ASN A 118 -15.64 3.26 6.73
C ASN A 118 -14.55 4.16 7.29
N ASN A 119 -14.25 5.30 6.65
CA ASN A 119 -13.21 6.25 7.06
C ASN A 119 -11.80 5.63 7.16
N ILE A 120 -11.52 4.60 6.38
CA ILE A 120 -10.20 3.97 6.29
C ILE A 120 -9.40 4.71 5.20
N GLU A 121 -8.23 5.23 5.56
CA GLU A 121 -7.37 5.89 4.59
C GLU A 121 -6.83 4.90 3.56
N VAL A 122 -6.94 5.26 2.28
CA VAL A 122 -6.35 4.49 1.20
C VAL A 122 -5.11 5.18 0.68
N HIS A 123 -3.96 4.51 0.80
CA HIS A 123 -2.68 4.96 0.27
C HIS A 123 -2.34 4.14 -0.97
N THR A 124 -2.41 4.74 -2.15
CA THR A 124 -2.07 4.02 -3.38
C THR A 124 -0.57 3.99 -3.61
N ARG A 125 -0.08 2.85 -4.12
CA ARG A 125 1.30 2.65 -4.57
C ARG A 125 1.33 2.10 -5.99
N SER A 126 2.53 1.98 -6.55
CA SER A 126 2.74 1.42 -7.91
C SER A 126 2.05 2.23 -9.01
N VAL A 127 1.91 3.53 -8.80
CA VAL A 127 1.24 4.46 -9.73
C VAL A 127 1.87 4.40 -11.12
N PHE A 128 3.18 4.17 -11.19
CA PHE A 128 3.93 4.03 -12.45
C PHE A 128 4.10 2.60 -12.92
N LEU A 129 3.45 1.61 -12.29
CA LEU A 129 3.61 0.18 -12.59
C LEU A 129 5.08 -0.22 -12.64
N GLN A 130 5.84 0.04 -11.56
CA GLN A 130 7.29 -0.18 -11.48
C GLN A 130 8.09 0.56 -12.58
N GLY A 131 7.62 1.73 -12.99
CA GLY A 131 8.23 2.53 -14.07
C GLY A 131 7.81 2.11 -15.48
N LEU A 132 7.08 1.02 -15.64
CA LEU A 132 6.72 0.48 -16.96
C LEU A 132 5.81 1.42 -17.76
N LEU A 133 4.94 2.18 -17.08
CA LEU A 133 4.07 3.18 -17.70
C LEU A 133 4.85 4.39 -18.21
N LEU A 134 6.03 4.69 -17.63
CA LEU A 134 6.87 5.81 -18.04
C LEU A 134 7.87 5.46 -19.14
N MET A 135 8.02 4.16 -19.45
CA MET A 135 8.98 3.70 -20.46
C MET A 135 8.50 4.04 -21.87
N SER A 136 9.42 4.56 -22.68
CA SER A 136 9.22 4.65 -24.13
C SER A 136 9.12 3.24 -24.75
N TRP A 137 8.49 3.15 -25.92
CA TRP A 137 8.34 1.88 -26.64
C TRP A 137 9.67 1.13 -26.80
N GLN A 138 10.72 1.83 -27.23
CA GLN A 138 12.04 1.26 -27.54
C GLN A 138 12.78 0.71 -26.29
N LYS A 139 12.50 1.25 -25.12
CA LYS A 139 13.15 0.84 -23.85
C LYS A 139 12.44 -0.31 -23.15
N ARG A 140 11.26 -0.71 -23.63
CA ARG A 140 10.47 -1.77 -23.01
C ARG A 140 11.05 -3.14 -23.33
N SER A 141 11.32 -3.94 -22.29
CA SER A 141 11.87 -5.28 -22.45
C SER A 141 10.96 -6.20 -23.26
N PHE A 142 11.54 -7.08 -24.09
CA PHE A 142 10.83 -8.09 -24.88
C PHE A 142 9.87 -8.98 -24.06
N ARG A 143 10.17 -9.23 -22.81
CA ARG A 143 9.28 -9.99 -21.90
C ARG A 143 7.87 -9.40 -21.77
N PHE A 144 7.69 -8.13 -22.14
CA PHE A 144 6.39 -7.45 -22.13
C PHE A 144 5.72 -7.42 -23.51
N SER A 145 6.28 -8.10 -24.53
CA SER A 145 5.76 -8.10 -25.92
C SER A 145 4.35 -8.64 -26.05
N ARG A 146 3.94 -9.58 -25.19
CA ARG A 146 2.55 -10.09 -25.18
C ARG A 146 1.49 -9.00 -24.94
N TRP A 147 1.87 -7.84 -24.44
CA TRP A 147 1.00 -6.69 -24.22
C TRP A 147 1.26 -5.54 -25.19
N ASN A 148 1.91 -5.80 -26.34
CA ASN A 148 2.24 -4.75 -27.30
C ASN A 148 1.03 -3.92 -27.74
N ASN A 149 -0.13 -4.55 -27.90
CA ASN A 149 -1.36 -3.83 -28.25
C ASN A 149 -1.76 -2.82 -27.16
N LEU A 150 -1.68 -3.20 -25.88
CA LEU A 150 -1.94 -2.30 -24.76
C LEU A 150 -0.98 -1.12 -24.76
N TRP A 151 0.32 -1.39 -25.00
CA TRP A 151 1.34 -0.34 -25.03
C TRP A 151 1.17 0.59 -26.22
N LYS A 152 0.73 0.06 -27.36
CA LYS A 152 0.39 0.86 -28.54
C LYS A 152 -0.74 1.84 -28.21
N ILE A 153 -1.86 1.32 -27.70
CA ILE A 153 -3.02 2.15 -27.28
C ILE A 153 -2.59 3.22 -26.27
N TRP A 154 -1.76 2.84 -25.30
CA TRP A 154 -1.25 3.77 -24.28
C TRP A 154 -0.48 4.95 -24.90
N HIS A 155 0.47 4.67 -25.79
CA HIS A 155 1.25 5.71 -26.44
C HIS A 155 0.45 6.56 -27.41
N GLU A 156 -0.45 5.96 -28.18
CA GLU A 156 -1.37 6.67 -29.07
C GLU A 156 -2.24 7.64 -28.26
N TRP A 157 -2.84 7.15 -27.19
CA TRP A 157 -3.65 8.00 -26.32
C TRP A 157 -2.86 9.19 -25.70
N LEU A 158 -1.63 8.96 -25.27
CA LEU A 158 -0.78 10.04 -24.78
C LEU A 158 -0.51 11.11 -25.85
N ASN A 159 -0.21 10.69 -27.07
CA ASN A 159 0.06 11.58 -28.18
C ASN A 159 -1.21 12.38 -28.57
N ASP A 160 -2.34 11.72 -28.70
CA ASP A 160 -3.61 12.34 -29.08
C ASP A 160 -4.06 13.40 -28.07
N ASN A 161 -3.79 13.17 -26.78
CA ASN A 161 -4.12 14.09 -25.70
C ASN A 161 -2.98 15.09 -25.37
N GLN A 162 -1.84 15.01 -26.06
CA GLN A 162 -0.66 15.89 -25.85
C GLN A 162 -0.23 15.92 -24.37
N ILE A 163 -0.27 14.77 -23.69
CA ILE A 163 0.05 14.65 -22.27
C ILE A 163 1.22 13.67 -22.07
N THR A 164 2.07 13.95 -21.10
CA THR A 164 3.16 13.04 -20.74
C THR A 164 2.65 11.83 -19.93
N ALA A 165 3.34 10.69 -20.02
CA ALA A 165 3.01 9.51 -19.23
C ALA A 165 3.06 9.79 -17.72
N LEU A 166 4.03 10.60 -17.27
CA LEU A 166 4.14 11.01 -15.87
C LEU A 166 2.90 11.80 -15.42
N GLU A 167 2.51 12.79 -16.20
CA GLU A 167 1.35 13.62 -15.91
C GLU A 167 0.04 12.81 -15.93
N ALA A 168 -0.16 11.98 -16.94
CA ALA A 168 -1.35 11.14 -17.06
C ALA A 168 -1.52 10.18 -15.87
N THR A 169 -0.44 9.52 -15.45
CA THR A 169 -0.48 8.56 -14.34
C THR A 169 -0.72 9.23 -12.99
N ILE A 170 -0.11 10.40 -12.75
CA ILE A 170 -0.34 11.15 -11.51
C ILE A 170 -1.75 11.72 -11.49
N ARG A 171 -2.19 12.37 -12.57
CA ARG A 171 -3.55 12.93 -12.66
C ARG A 171 -4.62 11.87 -12.45
N TYR A 172 -4.46 10.68 -13.04
CA TYR A 172 -5.36 9.57 -12.81
C TYR A 172 -5.45 9.21 -11.32
N ALA A 173 -4.31 9.01 -10.66
CA ALA A 173 -4.31 8.60 -9.27
C ALA A 173 -4.90 9.66 -8.33
N VAL A 174 -4.62 10.95 -8.57
CA VAL A 174 -5.13 12.04 -7.71
C VAL A 174 -6.57 12.46 -8.04
N SER A 175 -7.11 12.06 -9.20
CA SER A 175 -8.51 12.35 -9.57
C SER A 175 -9.52 11.48 -8.82
N ILE A 176 -9.08 10.39 -8.21
CA ILE A 176 -9.96 9.46 -7.48
C ILE A 176 -10.11 9.98 -6.05
N SER A 177 -11.29 10.50 -5.74
CA SER A 177 -11.60 11.22 -4.48
C SER A 177 -11.47 10.36 -3.22
N GLU A 178 -11.65 9.04 -3.35
CA GLU A 178 -11.53 8.08 -2.24
C GLU A 178 -10.07 7.77 -1.86
N ILE A 179 -9.10 8.20 -2.65
CA ILE A 179 -7.67 8.01 -2.35
C ILE A 179 -7.20 9.11 -1.41
N SER A 180 -6.67 8.72 -0.27
CA SER A 180 -6.16 9.65 0.74
C SER A 180 -4.72 10.11 0.44
N LYS A 181 -3.87 9.23 -0.11
CA LYS A 181 -2.46 9.49 -0.44
C LYS A 181 -2.03 8.71 -1.68
N VAL A 182 -1.21 9.35 -2.49
CA VAL A 182 -0.55 8.76 -3.67
C VAL A 182 0.94 8.66 -3.39
N LEU A 183 1.49 7.43 -3.43
CA LEU A 183 2.92 7.16 -3.27
C LEU A 183 3.57 7.02 -4.66
N VAL A 184 4.60 7.82 -4.90
CA VAL A 184 5.36 7.91 -6.14
C VAL A 184 6.83 7.53 -5.92
#